data_46962e5ce0beddf1e9fa531b035a5092
#
_entry.id   46962e5ce0beddf1e9fa531b035a5092
#
_cell.length_a   1.000
_cell.length_b   1.000
_cell.length_c   1.000
_cell.angle_alpha   90.00
_cell.angle_beta   90.00
_cell.angle_gamma   90.00
#
_symmetry.space_group_name_H-M   'P 1'
#
loop_
_entity.id
_entity.type
_entity.pdbx_description
1 polymer ?
#
loop_
_entity_poly.entity_id
_entity_poly.type
_entity_poly.pdbx_seq_one_letter_code
_entity_poly.pdbx_strand_id
1 'polypeptide(L)'
;MMSHEIDWLLSPAMWVSPTTENERVSWGTALNSVQDVFPTAIMSAIYAPIHSAAPFDVVVTDSEERKHVYVHPRTGKVIGEGTWNNVQRFLRDSHRRIMIFETYKGVRIGIFLVCLTSVYLLISLITSFWVYKKWWRGFFRFPRGKSLRAYVGDLHRWIGIWSLWFVVVMCYTGIWYLQAELISYPPYPRQEYTEGDLSGANGDRLPIGDALDLAIANSGVVFSEFRLEHVFIRGQESTTPTFMIQGQTDKAFLVDPRGNSVWANAETGALIASRDASTFNIVDRLYVANNPLHFGTFAGYSTKWLYFVFGLLLSGLSFSGVLIYVSRLAIREKTSAGVKYFLENSWRSMGYARWPALGLTVFSFIAFPILIL
;
A
#
# COMPACT_ATOMS: atom_id res chain seq x y z
N MET A 1 -5.16 0.77 -1.56
CA MET A 1 -5.75 -0.34 -2.35
C MET A 1 -5.71 -0.07 -3.84
N MET A 2 -6.46 0.91 -4.36
CA MET A 2 -6.54 1.24 -5.81
C MET A 2 -5.69 2.46 -6.20
N SER A 3 -4.72 2.86 -5.39
CA SER A 3 -3.95 4.09 -5.63
C SER A 3 -3.04 4.01 -6.86
N HIS A 4 -2.49 2.82 -7.14
CA HIS A 4 -1.67 2.60 -8.34
C HIS A 4 -2.52 2.62 -9.62
N GLU A 5 -3.71 2.04 -9.56
CA GLU A 5 -4.65 2.02 -10.67
C GLU A 5 -5.22 3.42 -10.96
N ILE A 6 -5.46 4.21 -9.90
CA ILE A 6 -5.89 5.63 -10.06
C ILE A 6 -4.76 6.47 -10.65
N ASP A 7 -3.52 6.28 -10.18
CA ASP A 7 -2.35 6.95 -10.73
C ASP A 7 -2.15 6.63 -12.21
N TRP A 8 -2.20 5.32 -12.57
CA TRP A 8 -2.14 4.87 -13.95
C TRP A 8 -3.25 5.50 -14.81
N LEU A 9 -4.49 5.54 -14.30
CA LEU A 9 -5.63 6.12 -15.02
C LEU A 9 -5.45 7.61 -15.33
N LEU A 10 -4.79 8.34 -14.42
CA LEU A 10 -4.55 9.77 -14.51
C LEU A 10 -3.22 10.13 -15.23
N SER A 11 -2.37 9.14 -15.52
CA SER A 11 -1.03 9.34 -16.08
C SER A 11 -0.91 8.71 -17.48
N PRO A 12 -1.24 9.43 -18.57
CA PRO A 12 -1.18 8.89 -19.93
C PRO A 12 0.19 8.32 -20.34
N ALA A 13 1.29 8.81 -19.75
CA ALA A 13 2.63 8.29 -19.95
C ALA A 13 2.79 6.82 -19.53
N MET A 14 1.88 6.31 -18.69
CA MET A 14 1.85 4.91 -18.25
C MET A 14 0.97 4.00 -19.13
N TRP A 15 0.33 4.52 -20.17
CA TRP A 15 -0.60 3.72 -20.96
C TRP A 15 0.13 2.98 -22.07
N VAL A 16 -0.02 1.66 -22.07
CA VAL A 16 0.53 0.77 -23.10
C VAL A 16 -0.55 -0.18 -23.62
N SER A 17 -0.34 -0.70 -24.82
CA SER A 17 -1.19 -1.76 -25.34
C SER A 17 -1.11 -3.00 -24.44
N PRO A 18 -2.22 -3.69 -24.18
CA PRO A 18 -2.23 -4.89 -23.35
C PRO A 18 -1.16 -5.89 -23.79
N THR A 19 -0.37 -6.34 -22.83
CA THR A 19 0.76 -7.26 -23.04
C THR A 19 0.64 -8.40 -22.05
N THR A 20 0.63 -9.63 -22.53
CA THR A 20 0.65 -10.82 -21.67
C THR A 20 2.02 -11.03 -21.06
N GLU A 21 2.11 -11.80 -19.99
CA GLU A 21 3.38 -12.00 -19.29
C GLU A 21 4.45 -12.64 -20.19
N ASN A 22 4.05 -13.60 -21.04
CA ASN A 22 4.95 -14.25 -21.98
C ASN A 22 5.46 -13.37 -23.13
N GLU A 23 4.82 -12.24 -23.39
CA GLU A 23 5.23 -11.27 -24.41
C GLU A 23 6.14 -10.17 -23.84
N ARG A 24 6.37 -10.15 -22.53
CA ARG A 24 7.21 -9.14 -21.89
C ARG A 24 8.67 -9.41 -22.17
N VAL A 25 9.42 -8.32 -22.37
CA VAL A 25 10.88 -8.36 -22.32
C VAL A 25 11.35 -8.77 -20.92
N SER A 26 12.59 -9.23 -20.82
CA SER A 26 13.17 -9.53 -19.53
C SER A 26 13.28 -8.28 -18.63
N TRP A 27 13.37 -8.49 -17.34
CA TRP A 27 13.57 -7.41 -16.37
C TRP A 27 14.91 -6.69 -16.60
N GLY A 28 15.93 -7.46 -16.99
CA GLY A 28 17.23 -6.93 -17.32
C GLY A 28 17.21 -6.06 -18.58
N THR A 29 16.49 -6.48 -19.63
CA THR A 29 16.30 -5.66 -20.83
C THR A 29 15.65 -4.32 -20.47
N ALA A 30 14.61 -4.33 -19.63
CA ALA A 30 13.96 -3.10 -19.18
C ALA A 30 14.92 -2.20 -18.40
N LEU A 31 15.76 -2.78 -17.53
CA LEU A 31 16.73 -2.04 -16.74
C LEU A 31 17.86 -1.46 -17.59
N ASN A 32 18.42 -2.25 -18.54
CA ASN A 32 19.45 -1.78 -19.48
C ASN A 32 18.94 -0.61 -20.32
N SER A 33 17.69 -0.66 -20.80
CA SER A 33 17.09 0.44 -21.58
C SER A 33 17.01 1.74 -20.79
N VAL A 34 16.79 1.67 -19.48
CA VAL A 34 16.83 2.87 -18.63
C VAL A 34 18.26 3.36 -18.44
N GLN A 35 19.23 2.44 -18.25
CA GLN A 35 20.65 2.79 -18.14
C GLN A 35 21.17 3.47 -19.42
N ASP A 36 20.73 3.02 -20.59
CA ASP A 36 21.12 3.62 -21.87
C ASP A 36 20.62 5.08 -22.03
N VAL A 37 19.40 5.36 -21.53
CA VAL A 37 18.82 6.71 -21.59
C VAL A 37 19.35 7.61 -20.46
N PHE A 38 19.61 7.04 -19.30
CA PHE A 38 20.09 7.73 -18.09
C PHE A 38 21.38 7.10 -17.56
N PRO A 39 22.52 7.27 -18.25
CA PRO A 39 23.75 6.53 -17.92
C PRO A 39 24.36 6.88 -16.56
N THR A 40 24.04 8.06 -16.01
CA THR A 40 24.55 8.54 -14.72
C THR A 40 23.53 8.37 -13.58
N ALA A 41 22.30 7.91 -13.88
CA ALA A 41 21.26 7.81 -12.88
C ALA A 41 21.47 6.59 -11.98
N ILE A 42 21.18 6.76 -10.69
CA ILE A 42 21.17 5.70 -9.70
C ILE A 42 19.81 5.03 -9.73
N MET A 43 19.76 3.77 -10.15
CA MET A 43 18.52 2.97 -10.16
C MET A 43 18.28 2.37 -8.80
N SER A 44 17.11 2.59 -8.21
CA SER A 44 16.79 2.13 -6.85
C SER A 44 15.75 1.01 -6.79
N ALA A 45 14.91 0.87 -7.79
CA ALA A 45 13.94 -0.22 -7.89
C ALA A 45 13.39 -0.38 -9.31
N ILE A 46 12.92 -1.59 -9.62
CA ILE A 46 12.07 -1.88 -10.77
C ILE A 46 10.86 -2.67 -10.30
N TYR A 47 9.68 -2.28 -10.78
CA TYR A 47 8.38 -2.88 -10.46
C TYR A 47 7.77 -3.53 -11.70
N ALA A 48 7.14 -4.68 -11.50
CA ALA A 48 6.33 -5.33 -12.53
C ALA A 48 5.17 -4.43 -12.97
N PRO A 49 4.71 -4.56 -14.22
CA PRO A 49 3.44 -3.97 -14.65
C PRO A 49 2.30 -4.36 -13.72
N ILE A 50 1.57 -3.38 -13.17
CA ILE A 50 0.45 -3.62 -12.24
C ILE A 50 -0.72 -4.39 -12.88
N HIS A 51 -0.84 -4.29 -14.21
CA HIS A 51 -1.77 -5.07 -15.05
C HIS A 51 -1.25 -5.09 -16.50
N SER A 52 -1.94 -5.78 -17.39
CA SER A 52 -1.50 -5.99 -18.78
C SER A 52 -1.31 -4.71 -19.60
N ALA A 53 -2.01 -3.62 -19.27
CA ALA A 53 -1.91 -2.34 -19.97
C ALA A 53 -1.05 -1.30 -19.22
N ALA A 54 -0.18 -1.74 -18.31
CA ALA A 54 0.75 -0.91 -17.56
C ALA A 54 2.20 -1.20 -17.96
N PRO A 55 3.13 -0.23 -17.84
CA PRO A 55 4.55 -0.39 -18.12
C PRO A 55 5.30 -1.06 -16.96
N PHE A 56 6.56 -1.44 -17.17
CA PHE A 56 7.51 -1.53 -16.06
C PHE A 56 7.74 -0.12 -15.50
N ASP A 57 7.92 -0.03 -14.20
CA ASP A 57 8.21 1.23 -13.51
C ASP A 57 9.58 1.14 -12.84
N VAL A 58 10.55 1.89 -13.35
CA VAL A 58 11.91 1.96 -12.82
C VAL A 58 12.07 3.25 -12.04
N VAL A 59 12.44 3.14 -10.76
CA VAL A 59 12.72 4.32 -9.94
C VAL A 59 14.18 4.68 -10.03
N VAL A 60 14.46 5.87 -10.50
CA VAL A 60 15.81 6.41 -10.66
C VAL A 60 16.01 7.68 -9.83
N THR A 61 17.25 7.98 -9.51
CA THR A 61 17.69 9.28 -9.01
C THR A 61 18.69 9.82 -10.04
N ASP A 62 18.33 10.91 -10.72
CA ASP A 62 19.13 11.56 -11.73
C ASP A 62 19.30 13.03 -11.34
N SER A 63 20.55 13.50 -11.28
CA SER A 63 20.88 14.88 -10.87
C SER A 63 20.19 15.32 -9.57
N GLU A 64 20.20 14.42 -8.55
CA GLU A 64 19.55 14.56 -7.24
C GLU A 64 18.01 14.50 -7.27
N GLU A 65 17.40 14.46 -8.45
CA GLU A 65 15.94 14.32 -8.59
C GLU A 65 15.55 12.85 -8.66
N ARG A 66 14.61 12.45 -7.80
CA ARG A 66 14.03 11.10 -7.84
C ARG A 66 12.78 11.09 -8.71
N LYS A 67 12.73 10.15 -9.66
CA LYS A 67 11.66 10.06 -10.64
C LYS A 67 11.32 8.61 -11.00
N HIS A 68 10.18 8.42 -11.64
CA HIS A 68 9.75 7.18 -12.24
C HIS A 68 10.07 7.20 -13.74
N VAL A 69 10.63 6.12 -14.26
CA VAL A 69 10.87 5.93 -15.70
C VAL A 69 10.07 4.73 -16.17
N TYR A 70 9.20 4.94 -17.14
CA TYR A 70 8.29 3.93 -17.65
C TYR A 70 8.87 3.24 -18.87
N VAL A 71 8.90 1.89 -18.83
CA VAL A 71 9.43 1.06 -19.91
C VAL A 71 8.31 0.20 -20.50
N HIS A 72 8.16 0.23 -21.81
CA HIS A 72 7.15 -0.53 -22.53
C HIS A 72 7.39 -2.04 -22.37
N PRO A 73 6.45 -2.83 -21.84
CA PRO A 73 6.71 -4.21 -21.44
C PRO A 73 7.02 -5.15 -22.61
N ARG A 74 6.56 -4.86 -23.84
CA ARG A 74 6.82 -5.68 -25.02
C ARG A 74 8.07 -5.27 -25.77
N THR A 75 8.36 -3.97 -25.87
CA THR A 75 9.45 -3.47 -26.70
C THR A 75 10.72 -3.15 -25.93
N GLY A 76 10.66 -3.07 -24.62
CA GLY A 76 11.76 -2.66 -23.75
C GLY A 76 12.14 -1.17 -23.88
N LYS A 77 11.42 -0.36 -24.64
CA LYS A 77 11.75 1.05 -24.85
C LYS A 77 11.22 1.91 -23.69
N VAL A 78 12.00 2.90 -23.29
CA VAL A 78 11.52 3.98 -22.41
C VAL A 78 10.44 4.76 -23.15
N ILE A 79 9.28 4.94 -22.51
CA ILE A 79 8.09 5.58 -23.10
C ILE A 79 7.70 6.88 -22.41
N GLY A 80 8.25 7.16 -21.24
CA GLY A 80 7.98 8.39 -20.50
C GLY A 80 8.56 8.37 -19.10
N GLU A 81 8.37 9.48 -18.42
CA GLU A 81 8.82 9.72 -17.06
C GLU A 81 7.64 10.21 -16.20
N GLY A 82 7.74 10.01 -14.91
CA GLY A 82 6.80 10.54 -13.92
C GLY A 82 7.54 11.10 -12.72
N THR A 83 6.96 12.10 -12.09
CA THR A 83 7.51 12.67 -10.85
C THR A 83 7.45 11.67 -9.71
N TRP A 84 8.41 11.76 -8.78
CA TRP A 84 8.39 10.92 -7.56
C TRP A 84 7.12 11.13 -6.73
N ASN A 85 6.64 12.36 -6.68
CA ASN A 85 5.41 12.74 -5.96
C ASN A 85 4.21 12.67 -6.92
N ASN A 86 3.67 11.50 -7.13
CA ASN A 86 2.52 11.23 -7.98
C ASN A 86 1.22 11.04 -7.16
N VAL A 87 0.11 10.80 -7.86
CA VAL A 87 -1.22 10.60 -7.23
C VAL A 87 -1.23 9.39 -6.28
N GLN A 88 -0.57 8.31 -6.67
CA GLN A 88 -0.44 7.12 -5.82
C GLN A 88 0.19 7.47 -4.47
N ARG A 89 1.31 8.20 -4.51
CA ARG A 89 2.06 8.60 -3.33
C ARG A 89 1.26 9.54 -2.45
N PHE A 90 0.58 10.52 -3.05
CA PHE A 90 -0.30 11.43 -2.31
C PHE A 90 -1.40 10.68 -1.56
N LEU A 91 -2.14 9.80 -2.24
CA LEU A 91 -3.20 9.02 -1.61
C LEU A 91 -2.67 8.12 -0.49
N ARG A 92 -1.52 7.48 -0.74
CA ARG A 92 -0.86 6.62 0.25
C ARG A 92 -0.42 7.41 1.48
N ASP A 93 0.27 8.52 1.29
CA ASP A 93 0.85 9.28 2.39
C ASP A 93 -0.22 10.10 3.14
N SER A 94 -1.29 10.53 2.47
CA SER A 94 -2.49 11.07 3.12
C SER A 94 -3.13 10.05 4.06
N HIS A 95 -3.34 8.82 3.61
CA HIS A 95 -3.92 7.75 4.43
C HIS A 95 -2.95 7.27 5.53
N ARG A 96 -1.69 7.05 5.18
CA ARG A 96 -0.72 6.42 6.06
C ARG A 96 -0.14 7.36 7.11
N ARG A 97 -0.01 8.67 6.80
CA ARG A 97 0.76 9.64 7.57
C ARG A 97 0.02 10.95 7.85
N ILE A 98 -1.15 11.16 7.26
CA ILE A 98 -1.86 12.45 7.26
C ILE A 98 -0.90 13.58 6.80
N MET A 99 -0.01 13.30 5.84
CA MET A 99 1.04 14.19 5.34
C MET A 99 2.04 14.69 6.42
N ILE A 100 2.12 14.01 7.57
CA ILE A 100 3.10 14.30 8.65
C ILE A 100 4.26 13.32 8.51
N PHE A 101 5.45 13.82 8.19
CA PHE A 101 6.65 13.02 7.91
C PHE A 101 7.64 12.98 9.07
N GLU A 102 7.44 13.81 10.09
CA GLU A 102 8.33 13.93 11.23
C GLU A 102 8.43 12.63 12.01
N THR A 103 9.65 12.40 12.52
CA THR A 103 9.99 11.28 13.40
C THR A 103 10.49 11.82 14.74
N TYR A 104 9.93 11.32 15.83
CA TYR A 104 10.37 11.65 17.18
C TYR A 104 10.79 10.38 17.93
N LYS A 105 12.03 10.33 18.39
CA LYS A 105 12.62 9.16 19.09
C LYS A 105 12.38 7.82 18.37
N GLY A 106 12.50 7.82 17.04
CA GLY A 106 12.28 6.63 16.21
C GLY A 106 10.82 6.35 15.83
N VAL A 107 9.85 7.02 16.44
CA VAL A 107 8.41 6.89 16.13
C VAL A 107 8.02 7.89 15.03
N ARG A 108 7.46 7.41 13.93
CA ARG A 108 6.94 8.25 12.84
C ARG A 108 5.57 8.79 13.23
N ILE A 109 5.51 10.07 13.61
CA ILE A 109 4.35 10.72 14.23
C ILE A 109 3.08 10.53 13.40
N GLY A 110 3.14 10.77 12.08
CA GLY A 110 1.97 10.63 11.21
C GLY A 110 1.42 9.20 11.20
N ILE A 111 2.28 8.18 11.12
CA ILE A 111 1.86 6.77 11.15
C ILE A 111 1.25 6.44 12.51
N PHE A 112 1.87 6.85 13.60
CA PHE A 112 1.35 6.63 14.95
C PHE A 112 -0.07 7.20 15.11
N LEU A 113 -0.30 8.45 14.67
CA LEU A 113 -1.62 9.09 14.76
C LEU A 113 -2.69 8.35 13.94
N VAL A 114 -2.35 7.93 12.71
CA VAL A 114 -3.28 7.15 11.88
C VAL A 114 -3.58 5.80 12.53
N CYS A 115 -2.56 5.07 12.97
CA CYS A 115 -2.75 3.77 13.59
C CYS A 115 -3.53 3.86 14.92
N LEU A 116 -3.39 4.96 15.66
CA LEU A 116 -4.17 5.21 16.89
C LEU A 116 -5.68 5.25 16.59
N THR A 117 -6.10 5.66 15.39
CA THR A 117 -7.52 5.63 15.01
C THR A 117 -8.12 4.24 15.00
N SER A 118 -7.32 3.18 14.82
CA SER A 118 -7.78 1.79 14.91
C SER A 118 -8.25 1.40 16.30
N VAL A 119 -7.69 1.99 17.35
CA VAL A 119 -8.13 1.80 18.74
C VAL A 119 -9.52 2.41 18.93
N TYR A 120 -9.74 3.62 18.41
CA TYR A 120 -11.07 4.24 18.44
C TYR A 120 -12.10 3.45 17.63
N LEU A 121 -11.68 2.90 16.48
CA LEU A 121 -12.52 2.02 15.66
C LEU A 121 -12.90 0.75 16.43
N LEU A 122 -11.95 0.14 17.14
CA LEU A 122 -12.21 -1.04 17.99
C LEU A 122 -13.17 -0.71 19.13
N ILE A 123 -12.99 0.42 19.82
CA ILE A 123 -13.91 0.87 20.88
C ILE A 123 -15.32 1.06 20.30
N SER A 124 -15.42 1.69 19.13
CA SER A 124 -16.70 1.89 18.43
C SER A 124 -17.35 0.56 18.05
N LEU A 125 -16.57 -0.40 17.57
CA LEU A 125 -17.02 -1.75 17.24
C LEU A 125 -17.59 -2.46 18.47
N ILE A 126 -16.83 -2.49 19.57
CA ILE A 126 -17.23 -3.15 20.81
C ILE A 126 -18.50 -2.50 21.37
N THR A 127 -18.53 -1.17 21.46
CA THR A 127 -19.70 -0.45 21.99
C THR A 127 -20.94 -0.62 21.13
N SER A 128 -20.80 -0.83 19.81
CA SER A 128 -21.92 -1.08 18.90
C SER A 128 -22.72 -2.32 19.27
N PHE A 129 -22.07 -3.37 19.78
CA PHE A 129 -22.73 -4.59 20.23
C PHE A 129 -23.57 -4.37 21.50
N TRP A 130 -23.14 -3.48 22.42
CA TRP A 130 -23.95 -3.11 23.57
C TRP A 130 -25.18 -2.28 23.19
N VAL A 131 -25.00 -1.37 22.23
CA VAL A 131 -26.09 -0.50 21.75
C VAL A 131 -27.08 -1.29 20.89
N TYR A 132 -26.61 -2.23 20.08
CA TYR A 132 -27.44 -3.00 19.15
C TYR A 132 -27.40 -4.51 19.48
N LYS A 133 -27.98 -4.87 20.62
CA LYS A 133 -27.96 -6.23 21.20
C LYS A 133 -28.43 -7.36 20.25
N LYS A 134 -29.30 -7.06 19.28
CA LYS A 134 -29.84 -8.06 18.34
C LYS A 134 -29.36 -7.76 16.90
N TRP A 135 -28.06 -7.39 16.77
CA TRP A 135 -27.43 -6.95 15.53
C TRP A 135 -27.63 -7.96 14.37
N TRP A 136 -27.58 -9.27 14.64
CA TRP A 136 -27.76 -10.31 13.61
C TRP A 136 -29.13 -10.25 12.91
N ARG A 137 -30.18 -9.68 13.53
CA ARG A 137 -31.48 -9.46 12.87
C ARG A 137 -31.47 -8.33 11.88
N GLY A 138 -30.41 -7.55 11.84
CA GLY A 138 -30.27 -6.38 10.97
C GLY A 138 -29.83 -6.70 9.54
N PHE A 139 -29.25 -7.89 9.28
CA PHE A 139 -28.73 -8.23 7.96
C PHE A 139 -29.76 -8.07 6.83
N PHE A 140 -31.01 -8.50 7.07
CA PHE A 140 -32.10 -8.46 6.09
C PHE A 140 -33.10 -7.35 6.36
N ARG A 141 -32.78 -6.44 7.28
CA ARG A 141 -33.65 -5.32 7.63
C ARG A 141 -33.26 -4.06 6.86
N PHE A 142 -33.81 -3.93 5.66
CA PHE A 142 -33.55 -2.78 4.80
C PHE A 142 -33.97 -1.44 5.43
N PRO A 143 -33.25 -0.33 5.09
CA PRO A 143 -33.59 1.02 5.55
C PRO A 143 -35.01 1.41 5.11
N ARG A 144 -35.85 1.90 6.05
CA ARG A 144 -37.26 2.28 5.82
C ARG A 144 -37.66 3.57 6.54
N GLY A 145 -36.69 4.30 7.09
CA GLY A 145 -36.97 5.54 7.83
C GLY A 145 -37.70 6.58 7.00
N LYS A 146 -38.82 7.14 7.52
CA LYS A 146 -39.63 8.15 6.82
C LYS A 146 -39.00 9.56 6.83
N SER A 147 -38.10 9.87 7.75
CA SER A 147 -37.32 11.10 7.80
C SER A 147 -35.88 10.86 7.40
N LEU A 148 -35.18 11.89 6.89
CA LEU A 148 -33.75 11.79 6.51
C LEU A 148 -32.90 11.19 7.65
N ARG A 149 -33.07 11.67 8.88
CA ARG A 149 -32.36 11.16 10.05
C ARG A 149 -32.66 9.68 10.32
N ALA A 150 -33.93 9.27 10.24
CA ALA A 150 -34.31 7.89 10.44
C ALA A 150 -33.76 6.98 9.36
N TYR A 151 -33.82 7.42 8.09
CA TYR A 151 -33.26 6.70 6.95
C TYR A 151 -31.73 6.54 7.06
N VAL A 152 -31.02 7.66 7.34
CA VAL A 152 -29.56 7.62 7.53
C VAL A 152 -29.17 6.73 8.73
N GLY A 153 -29.96 6.75 9.81
CA GLY A 153 -29.76 5.86 10.95
C GLY A 153 -29.98 4.38 10.62
N ASP A 154 -30.98 4.08 9.80
CA ASP A 154 -31.22 2.71 9.33
C ASP A 154 -30.10 2.27 8.38
N LEU A 155 -29.69 3.13 7.44
CA LEU A 155 -28.63 2.88 6.49
C LEU A 155 -27.28 2.67 7.21
N HIS A 156 -26.94 3.52 8.18
CA HIS A 156 -25.74 3.38 9.00
C HIS A 156 -25.69 2.02 9.70
N ARG A 157 -26.80 1.59 10.32
CA ARG A 157 -26.88 0.27 10.96
C ARG A 157 -26.72 -0.88 9.95
N TRP A 158 -27.39 -0.79 8.81
CA TRP A 158 -27.36 -1.81 7.77
C TRP A 158 -25.96 -1.95 7.17
N ILE A 159 -25.32 -0.85 6.76
CA ILE A 159 -23.93 -0.83 6.28
C ILE A 159 -22.98 -1.34 7.36
N GLY A 160 -23.14 -0.90 8.62
CA GLY A 160 -22.29 -1.31 9.73
C GLY A 160 -22.29 -2.82 9.95
N ILE A 161 -23.45 -3.46 9.85
CA ILE A 161 -23.56 -4.92 10.00
C ILE A 161 -22.88 -5.66 8.83
N TRP A 162 -23.12 -5.25 7.60
CA TRP A 162 -22.49 -5.87 6.43
C TRP A 162 -20.99 -5.61 6.36
N SER A 163 -20.51 -4.49 6.91
CA SER A 163 -19.10 -4.15 6.99
C SER A 163 -18.40 -4.72 8.23
N LEU A 164 -19.09 -5.47 9.08
CA LEU A 164 -18.57 -5.94 10.37
C LEU A 164 -17.23 -6.70 10.21
N TRP A 165 -17.17 -7.63 9.29
CA TRP A 165 -15.97 -8.42 9.02
C TRP A 165 -14.79 -7.50 8.60
N PHE A 166 -15.06 -6.53 7.74
CA PHE A 166 -14.05 -5.58 7.26
C PHE A 166 -13.54 -4.67 8.37
N VAL A 167 -14.46 -4.18 9.23
CA VAL A 167 -14.10 -3.39 10.42
C VAL A 167 -13.21 -4.18 11.37
N VAL A 168 -13.50 -5.47 11.61
CA VAL A 168 -12.66 -6.36 12.43
C VAL A 168 -11.26 -6.48 11.82
N VAL A 169 -11.14 -6.70 10.51
CA VAL A 169 -9.85 -6.79 9.82
C VAL A 169 -9.09 -5.47 9.91
N MET A 170 -9.76 -4.32 9.73
CA MET A 170 -9.12 -3.00 9.84
C MET A 170 -8.68 -2.67 11.27
N CYS A 171 -9.45 -3.07 12.28
CA CYS A 171 -9.03 -2.95 13.68
C CYS A 171 -7.78 -3.79 13.95
N TYR A 172 -7.79 -5.05 13.56
CA TYR A 172 -6.67 -5.97 13.77
C TYR A 172 -5.39 -5.43 13.11
N THR A 173 -5.46 -5.16 11.81
CA THR A 173 -4.29 -4.72 11.05
C THR A 173 -3.79 -3.34 11.47
N GLY A 174 -4.69 -2.42 11.83
CA GLY A 174 -4.33 -1.09 12.30
C GLY A 174 -3.66 -1.12 13.69
N ILE A 175 -4.15 -1.96 14.62
CA ILE A 175 -3.50 -2.17 15.93
C ILE A 175 -2.15 -2.84 15.74
N TRP A 176 -2.03 -3.79 14.82
CA TRP A 176 -0.76 -4.41 14.47
C TRP A 176 0.27 -3.38 13.99
N TYR A 177 -0.13 -2.46 13.08
CA TYR A 177 0.75 -1.37 12.65
C TYR A 177 1.11 -0.42 13.79
N LEU A 178 0.18 -0.14 14.71
CA LEU A 178 0.46 0.66 15.90
C LEU A 178 1.54 0.00 16.77
N GLN A 179 1.41 -1.31 17.01
CA GLN A 179 2.39 -2.08 17.75
C GLN A 179 3.75 -2.10 17.01
N ALA A 180 3.74 -2.32 15.69
CA ALA A 180 4.96 -2.31 14.87
C ALA A 180 5.65 -0.96 14.82
N GLU A 181 4.94 0.14 15.02
CA GLU A 181 5.51 1.49 15.11
C GLU A 181 6.17 1.75 16.48
N LEU A 182 5.66 1.13 17.54
CA LEU A 182 6.13 1.34 18.92
C LEU A 182 7.20 0.33 19.36
N ILE A 183 7.21 -0.86 18.76
CA ILE A 183 8.07 -1.97 19.14
C ILE A 183 8.89 -2.41 17.93
N SER A 184 10.22 -2.42 18.07
CA SER A 184 11.09 -2.99 17.04
C SER A 184 10.95 -4.52 17.00
N TYR A 185 10.59 -5.05 15.84
CA TYR A 185 10.59 -6.49 15.62
C TYR A 185 11.95 -6.97 15.12
N PRO A 186 12.38 -8.17 15.50
CA PRO A 186 13.57 -8.78 14.92
C PRO A 186 13.38 -8.94 13.40
N PRO A 187 14.47 -8.89 12.62
CA PRO A 187 14.38 -9.17 11.18
C PRO A 187 13.89 -10.61 10.96
N TYR A 188 13.15 -10.81 9.88
CA TYR A 188 12.75 -12.14 9.48
C TYR A 188 13.96 -13.06 9.28
N PRO A 189 13.84 -14.35 9.60
CA PRO A 189 14.90 -15.33 9.32
C PRO A 189 15.20 -15.37 7.82
N ARG A 190 16.47 -15.52 7.49
CA ARG A 190 16.94 -15.71 6.13
C ARG A 190 18.01 -16.80 6.10
N GLN A 191 18.09 -17.53 5.01
CA GLN A 191 19.18 -18.45 4.72
C GLN A 191 20.25 -17.67 3.95
N GLU A 192 21.47 -17.68 4.44
CA GLU A 192 22.63 -17.11 3.75
C GLU A 192 23.35 -18.19 2.93
N TYR A 193 23.90 -17.79 1.81
CA TYR A 193 24.70 -18.64 0.92
C TYR A 193 26.12 -18.15 0.92
N THR A 194 27.06 -19.08 0.96
CA THR A 194 28.51 -18.79 0.83
C THR A 194 28.93 -18.86 -0.63
N GLU A 195 30.05 -18.21 -0.99
CA GLU A 195 30.56 -18.12 -2.37
C GLU A 195 30.76 -19.47 -3.08
N GLY A 196 30.72 -20.58 -2.41
CA GLY A 196 30.86 -21.94 -2.99
C GLY A 196 29.52 -22.65 -3.27
N ASP A 197 28.40 -22.16 -2.77
CA ASP A 197 27.13 -22.88 -2.79
C ASP A 197 26.38 -22.76 -4.12
N LEU A 198 26.69 -21.74 -4.92
CA LEU A 198 25.98 -21.49 -6.19
C LEU A 198 27.00 -21.11 -7.28
N SER A 199 26.93 -21.76 -8.42
CA SER A 199 27.78 -21.51 -9.59
C SER A 199 27.58 -20.07 -10.09
N GLY A 200 28.64 -19.27 -10.04
CA GLY A 200 28.66 -17.89 -10.52
C GLY A 200 29.27 -16.86 -9.59
N ALA A 201 29.64 -17.24 -8.36
CA ALA A 201 30.20 -16.32 -7.37
C ALA A 201 31.52 -15.65 -7.81
N ASN A 202 32.28 -16.23 -8.74
CA ASN A 202 33.50 -15.70 -9.32
C ASN A 202 33.30 -15.17 -10.77
N GLY A 203 32.07 -14.78 -11.13
CA GLY A 203 31.76 -14.29 -12.48
C GLY A 203 32.37 -12.92 -12.75
N ASP A 204 32.68 -12.66 -14.03
CA ASP A 204 33.03 -11.33 -14.51
C ASP A 204 31.89 -10.35 -14.23
N ARG A 205 32.21 -9.06 -14.09
CA ARG A 205 31.22 -7.99 -14.00
C ARG A 205 30.35 -7.97 -15.25
N LEU A 206 29.05 -8.08 -15.06
CA LEU A 206 28.05 -8.03 -16.10
C LEU A 206 27.39 -6.64 -16.17
N PRO A 207 26.84 -6.23 -17.33
CA PRO A 207 25.87 -5.14 -17.37
C PRO A 207 24.76 -5.39 -16.34
N ILE A 208 24.28 -4.34 -15.71
CA ILE A 208 23.37 -4.44 -14.57
C ILE A 208 22.09 -5.25 -14.88
N GLY A 209 21.57 -5.11 -16.11
CA GLY A 209 20.40 -5.88 -16.54
C GLY A 209 20.72 -7.37 -16.73
N ASP A 210 21.86 -7.70 -17.30
CA ASP A 210 22.29 -9.09 -17.51
C ASP A 210 22.53 -9.79 -16.16
N ALA A 211 23.14 -9.07 -15.21
CA ALA A 211 23.28 -9.55 -13.85
C ALA A 211 21.91 -9.75 -13.17
N LEU A 212 20.93 -8.89 -13.42
CA LEU A 212 19.57 -9.03 -12.90
C LEU A 212 18.88 -10.27 -13.49
N ASP A 213 18.94 -10.47 -14.80
CA ASP A 213 18.32 -11.62 -15.46
C ASP A 213 18.94 -12.95 -14.98
N LEU A 214 20.26 -12.97 -14.77
CA LEU A 214 20.95 -14.11 -14.17
C LEU A 214 20.52 -14.35 -12.72
N ALA A 215 20.40 -13.29 -11.93
CA ALA A 215 19.92 -13.37 -10.54
C ALA A 215 18.46 -13.90 -10.46
N ILE A 216 17.62 -13.49 -11.40
CA ILE A 216 16.25 -14.00 -11.52
C ILE A 216 16.25 -15.47 -11.90
N ALA A 217 17.06 -15.88 -12.88
CA ALA A 217 17.21 -17.30 -13.25
C ALA A 217 17.70 -18.14 -12.06
N ASN A 218 18.72 -17.65 -11.34
CA ASN A 218 19.24 -18.31 -10.15
C ASN A 218 18.21 -18.40 -9.01
N SER A 219 17.28 -17.45 -8.90
CA SER A 219 16.20 -17.50 -7.90
C SER A 219 15.27 -18.71 -8.06
N GLY A 220 15.22 -19.30 -9.26
CA GLY A 220 14.52 -20.54 -9.54
C GLY A 220 15.02 -21.76 -8.74
N VAL A 221 16.26 -21.71 -8.27
CA VAL A 221 16.82 -22.74 -7.35
C VAL A 221 16.13 -22.69 -5.98
N VAL A 222 15.75 -21.49 -5.53
CA VAL A 222 15.08 -21.27 -4.25
C VAL A 222 13.57 -21.49 -4.38
N PHE A 223 12.97 -20.95 -5.44
CA PHE A 223 11.54 -20.96 -5.68
C PHE A 223 11.23 -21.56 -7.06
N SER A 224 10.63 -22.72 -7.09
CA SER A 224 10.21 -23.38 -8.35
C SER A 224 9.16 -22.60 -9.14
N GLU A 225 8.33 -21.84 -8.43
CA GLU A 225 7.29 -20.96 -9.01
C GLU A 225 7.37 -19.62 -8.30
N PHE A 226 8.06 -18.67 -8.92
CA PHE A 226 8.30 -17.36 -8.33
C PHE A 226 7.75 -16.25 -9.24
N ARG A 227 6.62 -15.69 -8.86
CA ARG A 227 6.04 -14.54 -9.55
C ARG A 227 6.64 -13.26 -8.99
N LEU A 228 7.56 -12.67 -9.73
CA LEU A 228 8.23 -11.44 -9.34
C LEU A 228 7.25 -10.26 -9.33
N GLU A 229 7.34 -9.46 -8.28
CA GLU A 229 6.59 -8.21 -8.18
C GLU A 229 7.51 -6.98 -8.25
N HIS A 230 8.66 -7.03 -7.63
CA HIS A 230 9.63 -5.94 -7.67
C HIS A 230 11.04 -6.38 -7.29
N VAL A 231 12.01 -5.60 -7.74
CA VAL A 231 13.42 -5.72 -7.36
C VAL A 231 13.89 -4.37 -6.83
N PHE A 232 14.48 -4.39 -5.63
CA PHE A 232 15.22 -3.22 -5.12
C PHE A 232 16.70 -3.38 -5.41
N ILE A 233 17.34 -2.27 -5.82
CA ILE A 233 18.75 -2.19 -6.09
C ILE A 233 19.37 -1.37 -4.95
N ARG A 234 20.32 -1.96 -4.25
CA ARG A 234 20.94 -1.38 -3.07
C ARG A 234 22.43 -1.24 -3.25
N GLY A 235 22.99 -0.15 -2.75
CA GLY A 235 24.43 0.02 -2.70
C GLY A 235 25.12 0.10 -4.06
N GLN A 236 24.51 0.68 -5.08
CA GLN A 236 25.16 0.86 -6.39
C GLN A 236 26.50 1.61 -6.30
N GLU A 237 26.64 2.50 -5.33
CA GLU A 237 27.87 3.24 -5.05
C GLU A 237 28.79 2.52 -4.04
N SER A 238 28.37 1.36 -3.51
CA SER A 238 29.15 0.58 -2.56
C SER A 238 30.01 -0.47 -3.26
N THR A 239 30.91 -1.09 -2.52
CA THR A 239 31.76 -2.18 -3.01
C THR A 239 30.99 -3.48 -3.28
N THR A 240 29.75 -3.61 -2.79
CA THR A 240 28.91 -4.80 -2.93
C THR A 240 27.47 -4.41 -3.25
N PRO A 241 27.18 -3.98 -4.49
CA PRO A 241 25.80 -3.68 -4.88
C PRO A 241 24.96 -4.97 -4.87
N THR A 242 23.70 -4.84 -4.45
CA THR A 242 22.85 -6.01 -4.20
C THR A 242 21.46 -5.81 -4.81
N PHE A 243 20.97 -6.81 -5.52
CA PHE A 243 19.57 -6.97 -5.84
C PHE A 243 18.81 -7.60 -4.67
N MET A 244 17.66 -7.07 -4.33
CA MET A 244 16.68 -7.70 -3.46
C MET A 244 15.42 -7.99 -4.26
N ILE A 245 15.29 -9.19 -4.74
CA ILE A 245 14.22 -9.70 -5.62
C ILE A 245 13.09 -10.18 -4.73
N GLN A 246 11.87 -9.69 -4.95
CA GLN A 246 10.70 -10.00 -4.11
C GLN A 246 9.50 -10.37 -4.96
N GLY A 247 8.71 -11.32 -4.47
CA GLY A 247 7.55 -11.81 -5.21
C GLY A 247 6.67 -12.76 -4.41
N GLN A 248 5.77 -13.43 -5.13
CA GLN A 248 4.82 -14.39 -4.58
C GLN A 248 5.18 -15.81 -5.00
N THR A 249 4.84 -16.76 -4.13
CA THR A 249 4.90 -18.19 -4.41
C THR A 249 3.58 -18.85 -4.01
N ASP A 250 3.25 -19.99 -4.58
CA ASP A 250 2.01 -20.70 -4.23
C ASP A 250 2.14 -21.51 -2.93
N LYS A 251 3.37 -21.62 -2.37
CA LYS A 251 3.63 -22.40 -1.15
C LYS A 251 3.06 -21.80 0.13
N ALA A 252 2.76 -20.49 0.12
CA ALA A 252 2.33 -19.80 1.33
C ALA A 252 1.24 -18.76 1.04
N PHE A 253 0.06 -18.97 1.59
CA PHE A 253 -1.07 -18.03 1.48
C PHE A 253 -0.91 -16.83 2.41
N LEU A 254 -1.45 -15.67 2.03
CA LEU A 254 -1.40 -14.41 2.79
C LEU A 254 0.03 -13.97 3.13
N VAL A 255 0.90 -13.91 2.14
CA VAL A 255 2.27 -13.46 2.29
C VAL A 255 2.48 -12.13 1.58
N ASP A 256 3.06 -11.16 2.29
CA ASP A 256 3.63 -9.97 1.67
C ASP A 256 4.87 -10.37 0.84
N PRO A 257 5.11 -9.78 -0.35
CA PRO A 257 6.26 -10.10 -1.19
C PRO A 257 7.60 -10.09 -0.45
N ARG A 258 7.74 -9.26 0.59
CA ARG A 258 8.93 -9.22 1.46
C ARG A 258 9.18 -10.51 2.23
N GLY A 259 8.16 -11.35 2.42
CA GLY A 259 8.31 -12.66 3.03
C GLY A 259 9.02 -13.66 2.13
N ASN A 260 8.94 -13.48 0.82
CA ASN A 260 9.66 -14.27 -0.17
C ASN A 260 10.66 -13.35 -0.88
N SER A 261 11.92 -13.47 -0.53
CA SER A 261 12.97 -12.59 -1.05
C SER A 261 14.22 -13.38 -1.40
N VAL A 262 14.88 -12.95 -2.45
CA VAL A 262 16.21 -13.43 -2.82
C VAL A 262 17.15 -12.24 -2.89
N TRP A 263 18.32 -12.35 -2.30
CA TRP A 263 19.40 -11.38 -2.42
C TRP A 263 20.45 -11.93 -3.37
N ALA A 264 20.87 -11.12 -4.32
CA ALA A 264 21.90 -11.46 -5.29
C ALA A 264 22.88 -10.29 -5.46
N ASN A 265 24.09 -10.59 -5.83
CA ASN A 265 25.08 -9.59 -6.21
C ASN A 265 24.66 -8.91 -7.50
N ALA A 266 24.65 -7.57 -7.52
CA ALA A 266 24.17 -6.81 -8.67
C ALA A 266 25.23 -6.66 -9.80
N GLU A 267 26.44 -7.16 -9.60
CA GLU A 267 27.48 -7.20 -10.62
C GLU A 267 27.62 -8.57 -11.30
N THR A 268 27.31 -9.65 -10.56
CA THR A 268 27.53 -11.01 -11.03
C THR A 268 26.27 -11.86 -11.15
N GLY A 269 25.14 -11.42 -10.57
CA GLY A 269 23.92 -12.20 -10.47
C GLY A 269 23.97 -13.39 -9.50
N ALA A 270 25.08 -13.57 -8.77
CA ALA A 270 25.24 -14.65 -7.81
C ALA A 270 24.34 -14.47 -6.59
N LEU A 271 23.71 -15.56 -6.12
CA LEU A 271 22.86 -15.52 -4.92
C LEU A 271 23.70 -15.32 -3.66
N ILE A 272 23.21 -14.45 -2.77
CA ILE A 272 23.81 -14.16 -1.47
C ILE A 272 22.97 -14.75 -0.34
N ALA A 273 21.65 -14.60 -0.41
CA ALA A 273 20.75 -15.07 0.63
C ALA A 273 19.34 -15.27 0.08
N SER A 274 18.54 -16.03 0.79
CA SER A 274 17.11 -16.18 0.50
C SER A 274 16.26 -16.12 1.75
N ARG A 275 14.98 -15.90 1.55
CA ARG A 275 13.95 -15.92 2.58
C ARG A 275 12.70 -16.55 1.98
N ASP A 276 12.25 -17.63 2.58
CA ASP A 276 11.03 -18.34 2.19
C ASP A 276 10.01 -18.28 3.33
N ALA A 277 8.92 -17.59 3.11
CA ALA A 277 7.86 -17.47 4.10
C ALA A 277 7.16 -18.80 4.42
N SER A 278 7.33 -19.85 3.63
CA SER A 278 6.78 -21.17 3.93
C SER A 278 7.45 -21.79 5.18
N THR A 279 8.68 -21.37 5.48
CA THR A 279 9.47 -21.85 6.64
C THR A 279 9.24 -21.03 7.91
N PHE A 280 8.45 -19.98 7.86
CA PHE A 280 8.24 -19.08 8.99
C PHE A 280 7.43 -19.73 10.11
N ASN A 281 7.77 -19.38 11.35
CA ASN A 281 6.97 -19.69 12.52
C ASN A 281 5.63 -18.89 12.48
N ILE A 282 4.72 -19.20 13.38
CA ILE A 282 3.38 -18.59 13.40
C ILE A 282 3.42 -17.06 13.60
N VAL A 283 4.36 -16.53 14.36
CA VAL A 283 4.49 -15.10 14.63
C VAL A 283 4.92 -14.37 13.36
N ASP A 284 5.96 -14.86 12.68
CA ASP A 284 6.45 -14.30 11.42
C ASP A 284 5.40 -14.43 10.31
N ARG A 285 4.63 -15.54 10.31
CA ARG A 285 3.49 -15.73 9.39
C ARG A 285 2.40 -14.69 9.60
N LEU A 286 2.02 -14.41 10.85
CA LEU A 286 1.05 -13.35 11.18
C LEU A 286 1.58 -11.97 10.76
N TYR A 287 2.88 -11.75 10.90
CA TYR A 287 3.49 -10.48 10.51
C TYR A 287 3.44 -10.26 9.01
N VAL A 288 3.82 -11.23 8.18
CA VAL A 288 3.79 -11.10 6.71
C VAL A 288 2.36 -11.11 6.15
N ALA A 289 1.39 -11.67 6.88
CA ALA A 289 -0.01 -11.67 6.49
C ALA A 289 -0.70 -10.30 6.68
N ASN A 290 -0.15 -9.43 7.54
CA ASN A 290 -0.79 -8.17 7.89
C ASN A 290 -1.00 -7.24 6.68
N ASN A 291 0.01 -7.10 5.81
CA ASN A 291 -0.10 -6.26 4.61
C ASN A 291 -1.14 -6.77 3.61
N PRO A 292 -1.09 -8.03 3.12
CA PRO A 292 -2.12 -8.52 2.21
C PRO A 292 -3.52 -8.46 2.80
N LEU A 293 -3.70 -8.67 4.11
CA LEU A 293 -4.97 -8.48 4.80
C LEU A 293 -5.41 -7.03 4.83
N HIS A 294 -4.51 -6.09 5.09
CA HIS A 294 -4.86 -4.66 5.14
C HIS A 294 -5.19 -4.09 3.76
N PHE A 295 -4.40 -4.46 2.75
CA PHE A 295 -4.55 -3.95 1.39
C PHE A 295 -5.53 -4.73 0.52
N GLY A 296 -5.97 -5.91 0.96
CA GLY A 296 -6.84 -6.78 0.17
C GLY A 296 -6.17 -7.30 -1.10
N THR A 297 -4.86 -7.59 -1.07
CA THR A 297 -4.10 -8.01 -2.26
C THR A 297 -3.99 -9.53 -2.41
N PHE A 298 -4.52 -10.31 -1.48
CA PHE A 298 -4.31 -11.76 -1.37
C PHE A 298 -5.02 -12.63 -2.43
N ALA A 299 -6.00 -12.10 -3.15
CA ALA A 299 -6.63 -12.77 -4.28
C ALA A 299 -6.78 -11.82 -5.49
N GLY A 300 -5.74 -11.01 -5.74
CA GLY A 300 -5.66 -10.12 -6.88
C GLY A 300 -6.76 -9.05 -6.91
N TYR A 301 -7.29 -8.77 -8.09
CA TYR A 301 -8.28 -7.70 -8.29
C TYR A 301 -9.61 -7.96 -7.59
N SER A 302 -10.05 -9.21 -7.44
CA SER A 302 -11.32 -9.53 -6.78
C SER A 302 -11.36 -9.01 -5.34
N THR A 303 -10.31 -9.26 -4.56
CA THR A 303 -10.22 -8.77 -3.19
C THR A 303 -9.89 -7.29 -3.13
N LYS A 304 -9.09 -6.73 -4.05
CA LYS A 304 -8.86 -5.29 -4.14
C LYS A 304 -10.15 -4.50 -4.33
N TRP A 305 -11.03 -4.92 -5.26
CA TRP A 305 -12.33 -4.29 -5.48
C TRP A 305 -13.26 -4.42 -4.28
N LEU A 306 -13.32 -5.61 -3.69
CA LEU A 306 -14.11 -5.84 -2.48
C LEU A 306 -13.68 -4.88 -1.36
N TYR A 307 -12.38 -4.78 -1.10
CA TYR A 307 -11.83 -3.89 -0.08
C TYR A 307 -12.03 -2.41 -0.41
N PHE A 308 -11.96 -2.03 -1.67
CA PHE A 308 -12.25 -0.67 -2.11
C PHE A 308 -13.69 -0.28 -1.79
N VAL A 309 -14.66 -1.13 -2.14
CA VAL A 309 -16.08 -0.89 -1.82
C VAL A 309 -16.30 -0.80 -0.33
N PHE A 310 -15.78 -1.74 0.46
CA PHE A 310 -15.92 -1.70 1.92
C PHE A 310 -15.16 -0.54 2.58
N GLY A 311 -14.07 -0.10 1.99
CA GLY A 311 -13.36 1.13 2.41
C GLY A 311 -14.24 2.38 2.23
N LEU A 312 -14.95 2.49 1.09
CA LEU A 312 -15.93 3.57 0.86
C LEU A 312 -17.10 3.47 1.84
N LEU A 313 -17.61 2.26 2.11
CA LEU A 313 -18.66 2.05 3.09
C LEU A 313 -18.22 2.44 4.50
N LEU A 314 -16.99 2.13 4.92
CA LEU A 314 -16.43 2.55 6.20
C LEU A 314 -16.29 4.06 6.31
N SER A 315 -15.87 4.74 5.24
CA SER A 315 -15.85 6.20 5.16
C SER A 315 -17.28 6.78 5.29
N GLY A 316 -18.23 6.15 4.61
CA GLY A 316 -19.67 6.48 4.71
C GLY A 316 -20.23 6.29 6.12
N LEU A 317 -19.79 5.25 6.85
CA LEU A 317 -20.15 5.04 8.26
C LEU A 317 -19.65 6.17 9.14
N SER A 318 -18.42 6.63 8.96
CA SER A 318 -17.87 7.76 9.71
C SER A 318 -18.68 9.03 9.46
N PHE A 319 -18.95 9.36 8.19
CA PHE A 319 -19.73 10.52 7.81
C PHE A 319 -21.18 10.45 8.32
N SER A 320 -21.86 9.32 8.13
CA SER A 320 -23.23 9.13 8.59
C SER A 320 -23.36 9.17 10.12
N GLY A 321 -22.33 8.71 10.84
CA GLY A 321 -22.27 8.82 12.30
C GLY A 321 -22.31 10.28 12.77
N VAL A 322 -21.49 11.14 12.15
CA VAL A 322 -21.50 12.60 12.42
C VAL A 322 -22.85 13.21 12.07
N LEU A 323 -23.43 12.85 10.93
CA LEU A 323 -24.73 13.35 10.49
C LEU A 323 -25.84 12.98 11.47
N ILE A 324 -25.88 11.74 11.97
CA ILE A 324 -26.83 11.28 12.98
C ILE A 324 -26.66 12.06 14.29
N TYR A 325 -25.41 12.27 14.72
CA TYR A 325 -25.11 13.01 15.94
C TYR A 325 -25.62 14.46 15.85
N VAL A 326 -25.26 15.19 14.79
CA VAL A 326 -25.67 16.59 14.60
C VAL A 326 -27.19 16.71 14.44
N SER A 327 -27.83 15.75 13.75
CA SER A 327 -29.29 15.71 13.63
C SER A 327 -29.99 15.50 15.00
N ARG A 328 -29.38 14.76 15.91
CA ARG A 328 -29.90 14.62 17.29
C ARG A 328 -29.76 15.91 18.08
N LEU A 329 -28.66 16.64 17.92
CA LEU A 329 -28.47 17.96 18.54
C LEU A 329 -29.54 18.95 18.05
N ALA A 330 -29.79 19.02 16.73
CA ALA A 330 -30.81 19.92 16.14
C ALA A 330 -32.19 19.67 16.72
N ILE A 331 -32.60 18.41 16.92
CA ILE A 331 -33.87 18.05 17.55
C ILE A 331 -33.90 18.52 19.00
N ARG A 332 -32.81 18.32 19.74
CA ARG A 332 -32.72 18.77 21.14
C ARG A 332 -32.83 20.29 21.26
N GLU A 333 -32.24 21.02 20.32
CA GLU A 333 -32.25 22.47 20.27
C GLU A 333 -33.52 23.05 19.58
N LYS A 334 -34.45 22.18 19.16
CA LYS A 334 -35.71 22.54 18.46
C LYS A 334 -35.47 23.40 17.22
N THR A 335 -34.37 23.13 16.48
CA THR A 335 -34.00 23.82 15.24
C THR A 335 -33.97 22.86 14.05
N SER A 336 -33.91 23.39 12.84
CA SER A 336 -33.80 22.58 11.62
C SER A 336 -32.36 22.19 11.35
N ALA A 337 -32.13 20.92 11.03
CA ALA A 337 -30.79 20.40 10.65
C ALA A 337 -30.49 20.73 9.17
N GLY A 338 -30.36 22.02 8.83
CA GLY A 338 -29.89 22.46 7.52
C GLY A 338 -28.39 22.31 7.36
N VAL A 339 -27.89 22.46 6.12
CA VAL A 339 -26.46 22.36 5.80
C VAL A 339 -25.59 23.29 6.67
N LYS A 340 -26.03 24.53 6.84
CA LYS A 340 -25.33 25.51 7.70
C LYS A 340 -25.23 25.00 9.15
N TYR A 341 -26.34 24.54 9.73
CA TYR A 341 -26.38 24.02 11.08
C TYR A 341 -25.44 22.77 11.21
N PHE A 342 -25.46 21.88 10.20
CA PHE A 342 -24.56 20.72 10.15
C PHE A 342 -23.09 21.14 10.20
N LEU A 343 -22.68 22.05 9.32
CA LEU A 343 -21.29 22.52 9.25
C LEU A 343 -20.86 23.22 10.55
N GLU A 344 -21.68 24.14 11.06
CA GLU A 344 -21.37 24.87 12.30
C GLU A 344 -21.26 23.95 13.52
N ASN A 345 -22.18 22.99 13.67
CA ASN A 345 -22.15 22.10 14.82
C ASN A 345 -21.14 20.98 14.70
N SER A 346 -20.87 20.47 13.50
CA SER A 346 -19.72 19.59 13.28
C SER A 346 -18.42 20.30 13.66
N TRP A 347 -18.23 21.54 13.21
CA TRP A 347 -17.08 22.36 13.52
C TRP A 347 -16.95 22.65 15.03
N ARG A 348 -18.03 23.06 15.69
CA ARG A 348 -18.04 23.31 17.14
C ARG A 348 -17.78 22.05 17.96
N SER A 349 -18.34 20.91 17.53
CA SER A 349 -18.21 19.64 18.23
C SER A 349 -16.77 19.08 18.22
N MET A 350 -15.94 19.50 17.26
CA MET A 350 -14.53 19.15 17.24
C MET A 350 -13.71 19.80 18.36
N GLY A 351 -14.27 20.80 19.06
CA GLY A 351 -13.56 21.52 20.12
C GLY A 351 -12.24 22.11 19.63
N TYR A 352 -11.16 21.93 20.39
CA TYR A 352 -9.83 22.40 19.99
C TYR A 352 -9.24 21.64 18.80
N ALA A 353 -9.65 20.39 18.56
CA ALA A 353 -9.18 19.57 17.44
C ALA A 353 -9.54 20.15 16.06
N ARG A 354 -10.50 21.08 15.98
CA ARG A 354 -10.88 21.77 14.74
C ARG A 354 -9.73 22.52 14.07
N TRP A 355 -8.84 23.13 14.86
CA TRP A 355 -7.73 23.91 14.32
C TRP A 355 -6.65 23.06 13.65
N PRO A 356 -6.10 21.99 14.30
CA PRO A 356 -5.20 21.08 13.62
C PRO A 356 -5.87 20.35 12.44
N ALA A 357 -7.17 20.00 12.54
CA ALA A 357 -7.88 19.39 11.42
C ALA A 357 -8.01 20.34 10.22
N LEU A 358 -8.32 21.62 10.46
CA LEU A 358 -8.33 22.64 9.39
C LEU A 358 -6.93 22.83 8.80
N GLY A 359 -5.91 22.96 9.66
CA GLY A 359 -4.52 23.09 9.22
C GLY A 359 -4.07 21.93 8.33
N LEU A 360 -4.35 20.70 8.73
CA LEU A 360 -4.06 19.50 7.95
C LEU A 360 -4.82 19.47 6.61
N THR A 361 -6.11 19.85 6.63
CA THR A 361 -6.92 19.90 5.41
C THR A 361 -6.37 20.93 4.43
N VAL A 362 -6.12 22.17 4.91
CA VAL A 362 -5.57 23.25 4.08
C VAL A 362 -4.18 22.87 3.56
N PHE A 363 -3.32 22.33 4.42
CA PHE A 363 -1.99 21.85 4.03
C PHE A 363 -2.09 20.76 2.95
N SER A 364 -2.97 19.78 3.10
CA SER A 364 -3.17 18.73 2.08
C SER A 364 -3.61 19.30 0.73
N PHE A 365 -4.51 20.29 0.72
CA PHE A 365 -4.95 20.96 -0.50
C PHE A 365 -3.88 21.84 -1.15
N ILE A 366 -3.02 22.48 -0.36
CA ILE A 366 -1.91 23.30 -0.86
C ILE A 366 -0.75 22.41 -1.31
N ALA A 367 -0.42 21.38 -0.53
CA ALA A 367 0.69 20.48 -0.84
C ALA A 367 0.40 19.60 -2.08
N PHE A 368 -0.87 19.25 -2.32
CA PHE A 368 -1.25 18.41 -3.45
C PHE A 368 -0.80 18.95 -4.82
N PRO A 369 -1.10 20.20 -5.21
CA PRO A 369 -0.60 20.74 -6.48
C PRO A 369 0.92 20.88 -6.53
N ILE A 370 1.57 21.26 -5.40
CA ILE A 370 3.02 21.49 -5.35
C ILE A 370 3.80 20.16 -5.42
N LEU A 371 3.21 19.05 -4.93
CA LEU A 371 3.85 17.74 -4.92
C LEU A 371 3.60 16.94 -6.21
N ILE A 372 2.64 17.36 -7.03
CA ILE A 372 2.33 16.73 -8.33
C ILE A 372 2.91 17.49 -9.51
N LEU A 373 3.12 18.81 -9.38
CA LEU A 373 3.82 19.66 -10.36
C LEU A 373 5.34 19.54 -10.22
#